data_914244781471d636de0e29e5808f9fd1
#
_entry.id   914244781471d636de0e29e5808f9fd1
#
_cell.length_a   1.000
_cell.length_b   1.000
_cell.length_c   1.000
_cell.angle_alpha   90.00
_cell.angle_beta   90.00
_cell.angle_gamma   90.00
#
_symmetry.space_group_name_H-M   'P 1'
#
loop_
_entity.id
_entity.type
_entity.pdbx_description
1 polymer ?
#
loop_
_entity_poly.entity_id
_entity_poly.type
_entity_poly.pdbx_seq_one_letter_code
_entity_poly.pdbx_strand_id
1 'polypeptide(L)'
;MIMPLLTGEELREVISVKMLSGDAPRWAKQRIRQLSLDSRAIRAGDLFIAIRGDKFDGHDYVAAALSRGAVGAIVHDSYVVPPALLTAGPKSAPPFILGVRDPLFAYQQLATHHRSRFDIPLVAVTGSNGKTTTKEMVASVMGQRWRVLKTESNFNNRIGVPHTLLRLTGRHEAAVIEMGVDNLGQTTRLCEIARPTIGVITNIGPDHLEFFGSMEGSAQAKAELLDLLPPDGTAILNADDPYFDYLAARAQCRVVSFGYSPKADVRALHEKSDGRDGTMFRLLLPGKVRHTIVRIKVQGSHNVTNALAAAAVGTVLGVSGAVIAQGLSRFRPAAMRSQVVMSHGIRVINDCYNANPASMKAAVQLLAQAGSGRTTIAVLGDMLELGSGAMRMHEEVGAFVAQQGISRLIACGPLGRGLADGARRAGMDPARVQELPDAVAAAAAVKTMAVSGDVVLVKASRGMKMEQVVDALQGVKRVSKKAS
;
A
#
# COMPACT_ATOMS: atom_id res chain seq x y z
N MET A 1 -20.72 22.31 12.49
CA MET A 1 -19.57 23.20 12.25
C MET A 1 -18.34 22.32 12.09
N ILE A 2 -17.61 22.38 10.97
CA ILE A 2 -16.38 21.61 10.80
C ILE A 2 -15.32 22.32 11.66
N MET A 3 -14.76 21.64 12.66
CA MET A 3 -13.65 22.20 13.43
C MET A 3 -12.47 22.47 12.50
N PRO A 4 -11.79 23.63 12.61
CA PRO A 4 -10.56 23.86 11.85
C PRO A 4 -9.51 22.83 12.24
N LEU A 5 -8.62 22.51 11.30
CA LEU A 5 -7.50 21.58 11.55
C LEU A 5 -6.59 22.17 12.65
N LEU A 6 -6.24 23.46 12.53
CA LEU A 6 -5.42 24.23 13.46
C LEU A 6 -5.58 25.73 13.20
N THR A 7 -5.10 26.54 14.15
CA THR A 7 -4.95 28.00 14.02
C THR A 7 -3.52 28.35 13.61
N GLY A 8 -3.29 29.59 13.19
CA GLY A 8 -1.94 30.08 12.91
C GLY A 8 -1.06 30.08 14.17
N GLU A 9 -1.63 30.32 15.35
CA GLU A 9 -0.93 30.26 16.63
C GLU A 9 -0.46 28.84 16.95
N GLU A 10 -1.35 27.85 16.87
CA GLU A 10 -0.99 26.43 17.03
C GLU A 10 0.07 25.99 16.02
N LEU A 11 0.03 26.51 14.79
CA LEU A 11 1.03 26.22 13.78
C LEU A 11 2.43 26.72 14.22
N ARG A 12 2.52 27.93 14.80
CA ARG A 12 3.79 28.48 15.33
C ARG A 12 4.35 27.68 16.49
N GLU A 13 3.50 27.12 17.32
CA GLU A 13 3.93 26.28 18.44
C GLU A 13 4.55 24.97 17.95
N VAL A 14 4.08 24.47 16.82
CA VAL A 14 4.48 23.18 16.27
C VAL A 14 5.71 23.25 15.36
N ILE A 15 5.79 24.32 14.54
CA ILE A 15 6.87 24.47 13.57
C ILE A 15 7.51 25.85 13.66
N SER A 16 8.84 25.90 13.48
CA SER A 16 9.58 27.16 13.39
C SER A 16 9.33 27.78 12.01
N VAL A 17 8.71 28.95 11.98
CA VAL A 17 8.39 29.68 10.75
C VAL A 17 9.01 31.08 10.73
N LYS A 18 9.42 31.51 9.54
CA LYS A 18 9.78 32.89 9.21
C LYS A 18 8.65 33.48 8.37
N MET A 19 8.11 34.63 8.79
CA MET A 19 7.16 35.36 7.96
C MET A 19 7.89 35.97 6.76
N LEU A 20 7.56 35.55 5.55
CA LEU A 20 8.08 36.12 4.31
C LEU A 20 7.14 37.19 3.74
N SER A 21 5.84 37.03 3.95
CA SER A 21 4.82 38.01 3.56
C SER A 21 3.56 37.86 4.42
N GLY A 22 2.82 38.95 4.65
CA GLY A 22 1.55 38.99 5.38
C GLY A 22 1.63 39.77 6.66
N ASP A 23 0.50 39.81 7.39
CA ASP A 23 0.34 40.53 8.67
C ASP A 23 0.42 39.53 9.83
N ALA A 24 1.46 39.67 10.67
CA ALA A 24 1.75 38.73 11.76
C ALA A 24 0.63 38.61 12.81
N PRO A 25 0.01 39.68 13.33
CA PRO A 25 -1.09 39.56 14.27
C PRO A 25 -2.33 38.89 13.73
N ARG A 26 -2.54 38.99 12.42
CA ARG A 26 -3.72 38.49 11.76
C ARG A 26 -3.61 37.00 11.44
N TRP A 27 -2.47 36.54 10.95
CA TRP A 27 -2.32 35.14 10.61
C TRP A 27 -2.33 34.23 11.83
N ALA A 28 -1.85 34.68 12.99
CA ALA A 28 -1.92 33.93 14.24
C ALA A 28 -3.34 33.48 14.58
N LYS A 29 -4.34 34.34 14.32
CA LYS A 29 -5.78 34.06 14.51
C LYS A 29 -6.43 33.34 13.34
N GLN A 30 -5.70 33.15 12.23
CA GLN A 30 -6.24 32.49 11.03
C GLN A 30 -6.62 31.05 11.34
N ARG A 31 -7.86 30.68 11.04
CA ARG A 31 -8.32 29.29 11.09
C ARG A 31 -7.94 28.60 9.80
N ILE A 32 -7.18 27.53 9.89
CA ILE A 32 -6.75 26.71 8.77
C ILE A 32 -7.68 25.49 8.72
N ARG A 33 -8.40 25.36 7.59
CA ARG A 33 -9.35 24.29 7.40
C ARG A 33 -8.67 22.95 7.13
N GLN A 34 -7.64 22.95 6.28
CA GLN A 34 -6.90 21.77 5.84
C GLN A 34 -5.52 22.18 5.31
N LEU A 35 -4.55 21.26 5.36
CA LEU A 35 -3.27 21.37 4.65
C LEU A 35 -3.41 20.69 3.29
N SER A 36 -2.99 21.35 2.22
CA SER A 36 -3.02 20.81 0.86
C SER A 36 -1.66 20.85 0.19
N LEU A 37 -1.31 19.75 -0.49
CA LEU A 37 -0.13 19.64 -1.35
C LEU A 37 -0.49 19.78 -2.84
N ASP A 38 -1.79 19.78 -3.19
CA ASP A 38 -2.26 19.91 -4.57
C ASP A 38 -2.97 21.26 -4.74
N SER A 39 -2.34 22.15 -5.51
CA SER A 39 -2.89 23.47 -5.82
C SER A 39 -4.24 23.43 -6.55
N ARG A 40 -4.53 22.33 -7.27
CA ARG A 40 -5.78 22.13 -8.00
C ARG A 40 -6.96 21.78 -7.10
N ALA A 41 -6.67 21.19 -5.92
CA ALA A 41 -7.64 20.76 -4.92
C ALA A 41 -7.92 21.80 -3.83
N ILE A 42 -7.27 22.97 -3.88
CA ILE A 42 -7.41 24.06 -2.90
C ILE A 42 -8.87 24.53 -2.83
N ARG A 43 -9.30 24.75 -1.60
CA ARG A 43 -10.57 25.39 -1.24
C ARG A 43 -10.31 26.55 -0.28
N ALA A 44 -11.24 27.48 -0.21
CA ALA A 44 -11.16 28.60 0.72
C ALA A 44 -10.92 28.10 2.17
N GLY A 45 -9.94 28.70 2.85
CA GLY A 45 -9.53 28.31 4.19
C GLY A 45 -8.41 27.24 4.25
N ASP A 46 -7.96 26.68 3.13
CA ASP A 46 -6.83 25.76 3.10
C ASP A 46 -5.50 26.50 3.17
N LEU A 47 -4.49 25.84 3.73
CA LEU A 47 -3.10 26.26 3.69
C LEU A 47 -2.35 25.36 2.71
N PHE A 48 -1.71 25.97 1.71
CA PHE A 48 -0.89 25.25 0.74
C PHE A 48 0.51 24.97 1.30
N ILE A 49 1.06 23.79 1.05
CA ILE A 49 2.44 23.45 1.41
C ILE A 49 3.21 23.10 0.15
N ALA A 50 4.24 23.88 -0.16
CA ALA A 50 5.08 23.73 -1.33
C ALA A 50 6.20 22.73 -1.06
N ILE A 51 5.99 21.45 -1.38
CA ILE A 51 7.00 20.39 -1.25
C ILE A 51 7.71 20.23 -2.59
N ARG A 52 9.04 20.10 -2.56
CA ARG A 52 9.84 19.72 -3.70
C ARG A 52 9.86 18.19 -3.81
N GLY A 53 9.46 17.67 -4.94
CA GLY A 53 9.54 16.26 -5.32
C GLY A 53 10.54 16.04 -6.44
N ASP A 54 10.74 14.78 -6.87
CA ASP A 54 11.72 14.41 -7.90
C ASP A 54 11.39 14.99 -9.29
N LYS A 55 10.10 15.21 -9.58
CA LYS A 55 9.62 15.66 -10.91
C LYS A 55 8.92 17.00 -10.89
N PHE A 56 8.56 17.53 -9.72
CA PHE A 56 7.78 18.75 -9.56
C PHE A 56 8.29 19.55 -8.37
N ASP A 57 8.34 20.88 -8.53
CA ASP A 57 8.55 21.79 -7.41
C ASP A 57 7.24 22.45 -7.02
N GLY A 58 6.78 22.20 -5.79
CA GLY A 58 5.55 22.81 -5.27
C GLY A 58 5.56 24.33 -5.22
N HIS A 59 6.75 24.93 -5.20
CA HIS A 59 6.93 26.39 -5.18
C HIS A 59 6.41 27.06 -6.46
N ASP A 60 6.43 26.38 -7.60
CA ASP A 60 5.89 26.88 -8.88
C ASP A 60 4.37 27.06 -8.84
N TYR A 61 3.70 26.41 -7.88
CA TYR A 61 2.23 26.38 -7.78
C TYR A 61 1.68 27.27 -6.66
N VAL A 62 2.53 28.03 -5.94
CA VAL A 62 2.10 28.93 -4.85
C VAL A 62 1.09 29.95 -5.35
N ALA A 63 1.39 30.63 -6.47
CA ALA A 63 0.47 31.61 -7.07
C ALA A 63 -0.90 30.99 -7.41
N ALA A 64 -0.90 29.81 -8.00
CA ALA A 64 -2.12 29.09 -8.38
C ALA A 64 -2.94 28.67 -7.15
N ALA A 65 -2.29 28.26 -6.06
CA ALA A 65 -2.96 27.91 -4.81
C ALA A 65 -3.61 29.13 -4.15
N LEU A 66 -2.89 30.25 -4.07
CA LEU A 66 -3.41 31.50 -3.52
C LEU A 66 -4.57 32.06 -4.33
N SER A 67 -4.49 32.04 -5.66
CA SER A 67 -5.60 32.49 -6.55
C SER A 67 -6.87 31.65 -6.40
N ARG A 68 -6.75 30.39 -5.96
CA ARG A 68 -7.89 29.49 -5.65
C ARG A 68 -8.44 29.64 -4.24
N GLY A 69 -7.91 30.56 -3.44
CA GLY A 69 -8.43 30.89 -2.11
C GLY A 69 -7.69 30.21 -0.94
N ALA A 70 -6.46 29.72 -1.16
CA ALA A 70 -5.60 29.36 -0.03
C ALA A 70 -5.42 30.59 0.86
N VAL A 71 -5.52 30.40 2.17
CA VAL A 71 -5.29 31.48 3.17
C VAL A 71 -3.84 31.88 3.27
N GLY A 72 -2.93 31.02 2.79
CA GLY A 72 -1.49 31.23 2.76
C GLY A 72 -0.75 30.03 2.19
N ALA A 73 0.58 30.11 2.23
CA ALA A 73 1.47 29.04 1.82
C ALA A 73 2.63 28.84 2.79
N ILE A 74 3.05 27.58 2.98
CA ILE A 74 4.34 27.22 3.58
C ILE A 74 5.28 26.89 2.43
N VAL A 75 6.43 27.55 2.41
CA VAL A 75 7.47 27.46 1.39
C VAL A 75 8.84 27.24 2.04
N HIS A 76 9.85 26.91 1.26
CA HIS A 76 11.23 26.96 1.74
C HIS A 76 11.64 28.40 2.11
N ASP A 77 12.44 28.60 3.14
CA ASP A 77 12.81 29.92 3.68
C ASP A 77 13.63 30.79 2.72
N SER A 78 14.24 30.20 1.70
CA SER A 78 14.93 30.89 0.60
C SER A 78 13.98 31.32 -0.53
N TYR A 79 12.68 31.04 -0.44
CA TYR A 79 11.72 31.41 -1.48
C TYR A 79 11.59 32.93 -1.60
N VAL A 80 11.84 33.45 -2.79
CA VAL A 80 11.66 34.88 -3.09
C VAL A 80 10.21 35.09 -3.46
N VAL A 81 9.47 35.84 -2.63
CA VAL A 81 8.06 36.12 -2.86
C VAL A 81 7.92 37.08 -4.05
N PRO A 82 7.29 36.66 -5.17
CA PRO A 82 7.05 37.55 -6.28
C PRO A 82 6.15 38.73 -5.89
N PRO A 83 6.44 39.98 -6.34
CA PRO A 83 5.63 41.15 -5.99
C PRO A 83 4.12 41.00 -6.26
N ALA A 84 3.78 40.28 -7.34
CA ALA A 84 2.38 40.00 -7.68
C ALA A 84 1.62 39.18 -6.62
N LEU A 85 2.31 38.38 -5.78
CA LEU A 85 1.71 37.63 -4.70
C LEU A 85 1.42 38.47 -3.47
N LEU A 86 2.10 39.58 -3.29
CA LEU A 86 1.86 40.51 -2.17
C LEU A 86 0.49 41.19 -2.28
N THR A 87 -0.05 41.29 -3.48
CA THR A 87 -1.37 41.87 -3.79
C THR A 87 -2.42 40.84 -4.16
N ALA A 88 -2.06 39.55 -4.19
CA ALA A 88 -2.97 38.47 -4.51
C ALA A 88 -3.99 38.24 -3.38
N GLY A 89 -5.23 37.93 -3.76
CA GLY A 89 -6.31 37.63 -2.81
C GLY A 89 -7.25 38.84 -2.52
N PRO A 90 -8.28 38.64 -1.69
CA PRO A 90 -9.20 39.70 -1.30
C PRO A 90 -8.45 40.83 -0.61
N LYS A 91 -8.67 42.10 -0.99
CA LYS A 91 -8.04 43.27 -0.33
C LYS A 91 -8.24 43.28 1.20
N SER A 92 -9.30 42.66 1.68
CA SER A 92 -9.62 42.51 3.11
C SER A 92 -8.83 41.44 3.84
N ALA A 93 -8.14 40.52 3.11
CA ALA A 93 -7.46 39.37 3.69
C ALA A 93 -6.27 38.89 2.80
N PRO A 94 -5.16 39.65 2.69
CA PRO A 94 -4.02 39.21 1.92
C PRO A 94 -3.50 37.88 2.48
N PRO A 95 -3.11 36.91 1.60
CA PRO A 95 -2.58 35.64 2.03
C PRO A 95 -1.23 35.81 2.73
N PHE A 96 -0.91 34.92 3.65
CA PHE A 96 0.40 34.92 4.29
C PHE A 96 1.32 33.87 3.64
N ILE A 97 2.61 34.15 3.62
CA ILE A 97 3.64 33.22 3.13
C ILE A 97 4.65 33.00 4.25
N LEU A 98 4.79 31.75 4.66
CA LEU A 98 5.65 31.33 5.75
C LEU A 98 6.81 30.51 5.19
N GLY A 99 8.04 30.95 5.49
CA GLY A 99 9.26 30.22 5.18
C GLY A 99 9.60 29.23 6.28
N VAL A 100 9.93 28.01 5.89
CA VAL A 100 10.47 26.97 6.77
C VAL A 100 11.72 26.36 6.12
N ARG A 101 12.60 25.77 6.93
CA ARG A 101 13.82 25.14 6.46
C ARG A 101 13.57 23.94 5.55
N ASP A 102 12.53 23.14 5.87
CA ASP A 102 12.11 21.98 5.09
C ASP A 102 10.57 21.88 5.15
N PRO A 103 9.88 22.20 4.04
CA PRO A 103 8.41 22.10 3.97
C PRO A 103 7.86 20.68 4.17
N LEU A 104 8.59 19.63 3.78
CA LEU A 104 8.18 18.25 4.00
C LEU A 104 8.26 17.90 5.49
N PHE A 105 9.35 18.28 6.16
CA PHE A 105 9.51 18.06 7.58
C PHE A 105 8.44 18.84 8.38
N ALA A 106 8.18 20.08 8.02
CA ALA A 106 7.11 20.89 8.63
C ALA A 106 5.73 20.23 8.46
N TYR A 107 5.44 19.71 7.27
CA TYR A 107 4.21 18.96 7.01
C TYR A 107 4.06 17.73 7.91
N GLN A 108 5.15 16.98 8.10
CA GLN A 108 5.19 15.82 8.98
C GLN A 108 5.01 16.20 10.45
N GLN A 109 5.65 17.28 10.92
CA GLN A 109 5.47 17.79 12.30
C GLN A 109 4.01 18.18 12.56
N LEU A 110 3.37 18.87 11.63
CA LEU A 110 1.96 19.24 11.71
C LEU A 110 1.04 18.01 11.75
N ALA A 111 1.36 16.98 10.97
CA ALA A 111 0.62 15.73 11.01
C ALA A 111 0.82 14.96 12.33
N THR A 112 2.04 14.96 12.89
CA THR A 112 2.35 14.38 14.20
C THR A 112 1.58 15.10 15.32
N HIS A 113 1.57 16.41 15.28
CA HIS A 113 0.80 17.23 16.22
C HIS A 113 -0.70 16.95 16.10
N HIS A 114 -1.23 16.92 14.87
CA HIS A 114 -2.64 16.58 14.67
C HIS A 114 -2.97 15.17 15.18
N ARG A 115 -2.12 14.17 14.89
CA ARG A 115 -2.28 12.79 15.38
C ARG A 115 -2.29 12.71 16.91
N SER A 116 -1.46 13.46 17.61
CA SER A 116 -1.37 13.43 19.08
C SER A 116 -2.64 13.89 19.80
N ARG A 117 -3.55 14.54 19.11
CA ARG A 117 -4.85 15.01 19.66
C ARG A 117 -5.90 13.90 19.74
N PHE A 118 -5.58 12.68 19.27
CA PHE A 118 -6.53 11.56 19.21
C PHE A 118 -5.98 10.37 19.99
N ASP A 119 -6.68 10.01 21.06
CA ASP A 119 -6.41 8.80 21.84
C ASP A 119 -7.26 7.65 21.30
N ILE A 120 -6.80 7.08 20.18
CA ILE A 120 -7.45 5.97 19.48
C ILE A 120 -6.42 4.89 19.12
N PRO A 121 -6.80 3.60 19.09
CA PRO A 121 -5.93 2.56 18.61
C PRO A 121 -5.54 2.81 17.15
N LEU A 122 -4.23 2.76 16.89
CA LEU A 122 -3.67 2.88 15.55
C LEU A 122 -2.87 1.64 15.21
N VAL A 123 -3.29 0.95 14.15
CA VAL A 123 -2.62 -0.22 13.61
C VAL A 123 -1.72 0.21 12.45
N ALA A 124 -0.41 0.01 12.58
CA ALA A 124 0.54 0.14 11.48
C ALA A 124 0.72 -1.21 10.79
N VAL A 125 0.71 -1.22 9.45
CA VAL A 125 0.88 -2.43 8.65
C VAL A 125 2.04 -2.24 7.69
N THR A 126 3.10 -3.05 7.85
CA THR A 126 4.24 -3.13 6.93
C THR A 126 4.54 -4.57 6.53
N GLY A 127 5.61 -4.78 5.76
CA GLY A 127 6.08 -6.07 5.27
C GLY A 127 6.38 -6.03 3.77
N SER A 128 6.99 -7.07 3.22
CA SER A 128 7.35 -7.14 1.81
C SER A 128 6.13 -7.31 0.92
N ASN A 129 5.24 -8.25 1.26
CA ASN A 129 4.02 -8.56 0.51
C ASN A 129 2.78 -8.48 1.40
N GLY A 130 1.61 -8.27 0.79
CA GLY A 130 0.33 -8.34 1.48
C GLY A 130 -0.08 -7.10 2.28
N LYS A 131 0.75 -6.07 2.41
CA LYS A 131 0.47 -4.83 3.18
C LYS A 131 -0.94 -4.27 2.93
N THR A 132 -1.24 -3.95 1.68
CA THR A 132 -2.53 -3.34 1.31
C THR A 132 -3.71 -4.28 1.58
N THR A 133 -3.58 -5.55 1.23
CA THR A 133 -4.62 -6.56 1.47
C THR A 133 -4.88 -6.72 2.97
N THR A 134 -3.82 -6.84 3.77
CA THR A 134 -3.91 -6.92 5.24
C THR A 134 -4.54 -5.66 5.82
N LYS A 135 -4.10 -4.48 5.41
CA LYS A 135 -4.69 -3.19 5.83
C LYS A 135 -6.20 -3.14 5.54
N GLU A 136 -6.62 -3.55 4.34
CA GLU A 136 -8.04 -3.58 3.97
C GLU A 136 -8.83 -4.61 4.80
N MET A 137 -8.25 -5.79 5.05
CA MET A 137 -8.88 -6.81 5.91
C MET A 137 -8.96 -6.36 7.37
N VAL A 138 -7.89 -5.75 7.91
CA VAL A 138 -7.89 -5.15 9.26
C VAL A 138 -8.96 -4.08 9.37
N ALA A 139 -9.00 -3.15 8.41
CA ALA A 139 -10.01 -2.10 8.40
C ALA A 139 -11.44 -2.66 8.28
N SER A 140 -11.63 -3.75 7.53
CA SER A 140 -12.93 -4.42 7.41
C SER A 140 -13.34 -5.11 8.71
N VAL A 141 -12.42 -5.73 9.45
CA VAL A 141 -12.66 -6.34 10.76
C VAL A 141 -12.97 -5.26 11.80
N MET A 142 -12.11 -4.25 11.91
CA MET A 142 -12.30 -3.15 12.87
C MET A 142 -13.56 -2.34 12.57
N GLY A 143 -13.89 -2.17 11.29
CA GLY A 143 -15.09 -1.46 10.82
C GLY A 143 -16.43 -2.12 11.20
N GLN A 144 -16.41 -3.35 11.76
CA GLN A 144 -17.61 -3.95 12.34
C GLN A 144 -17.99 -3.30 13.69
N ARG A 145 -17.06 -2.57 14.30
CA ARG A 145 -17.22 -2.04 15.66
C ARG A 145 -16.88 -0.54 15.77
N TRP A 146 -15.98 -0.03 14.93
CA TRP A 146 -15.47 1.35 15.01
C TRP A 146 -15.55 2.06 13.66
N ARG A 147 -15.60 3.38 13.69
CA ARG A 147 -15.37 4.23 12.52
C ARG A 147 -13.87 4.35 12.29
N VAL A 148 -13.39 3.67 11.26
CA VAL A 148 -11.97 3.47 10.99
C VAL A 148 -11.48 4.45 9.92
N LEU A 149 -10.44 5.24 10.24
CA LEU A 149 -9.63 5.88 9.23
C LEU A 149 -8.63 4.85 8.69
N LYS A 150 -8.45 4.80 7.38
CA LYS A 150 -7.42 3.94 6.77
C LYS A 150 -6.65 4.65 5.67
N THR A 151 -5.44 4.18 5.40
CA THR A 151 -4.68 4.60 4.22
C THR A 151 -5.47 4.31 2.95
N GLU A 152 -5.69 5.32 2.13
CA GLU A 152 -6.30 5.20 0.81
C GLU A 152 -5.22 5.01 -0.26
N SER A 153 -5.52 4.22 -1.29
CA SER A 153 -4.59 3.97 -2.39
C SER A 153 -3.20 3.53 -1.88
N ASN A 154 -2.14 4.17 -2.35
CA ASN A 154 -0.75 3.97 -1.98
C ASN A 154 -0.16 5.15 -1.16
N PHE A 155 -0.99 5.86 -0.41
CA PHE A 155 -0.52 6.94 0.48
C PHE A 155 0.18 6.37 1.73
N ASN A 156 1.21 5.59 1.52
CA ASN A 156 1.90 4.80 2.54
C ASN A 156 3.36 5.23 2.81
N ASN A 157 3.83 6.30 2.17
CA ASN A 157 5.18 6.82 2.30
C ASN A 157 5.26 8.09 3.16
N ARG A 158 6.43 8.76 3.18
CA ARG A 158 6.73 9.98 3.97
C ARG A 158 5.81 11.19 3.69
N ILE A 159 5.03 11.16 2.60
CA ILE A 159 4.01 12.16 2.26
C ILE A 159 2.60 11.61 2.53
N GLY A 160 2.37 10.36 2.15
CA GLY A 160 1.05 9.75 2.21
C GLY A 160 0.57 9.42 3.62
N VAL A 161 1.46 9.00 4.51
CA VAL A 161 1.12 8.74 5.92
C VAL A 161 0.69 10.03 6.62
N PRO A 162 1.44 11.14 6.57
CA PRO A 162 0.96 12.44 7.05
C PRO A 162 -0.37 12.86 6.45
N HIS A 163 -0.52 12.72 5.12
CA HIS A 163 -1.77 13.05 4.42
C HIS A 163 -2.97 12.29 4.99
N THR A 164 -2.80 11.01 5.25
CA THR A 164 -3.86 10.17 5.84
C THR A 164 -4.19 10.62 7.26
N LEU A 165 -3.17 10.86 8.10
CA LEU A 165 -3.35 11.24 9.50
C LEU A 165 -4.02 12.62 9.68
N LEU A 166 -3.72 13.58 8.80
CA LEU A 166 -4.38 14.90 8.80
C LEU A 166 -5.88 14.84 8.50
N ARG A 167 -6.40 13.70 8.06
CA ARG A 167 -7.84 13.45 7.87
C ARG A 167 -8.53 12.89 9.12
N LEU A 168 -7.80 12.66 10.21
CA LEU A 168 -8.41 12.29 11.50
C LEU A 168 -9.38 13.38 11.95
N THR A 169 -10.50 12.96 12.48
CA THR A 169 -11.52 13.81 13.07
C THR A 169 -12.08 13.14 14.33
N GLY A 170 -12.74 13.86 15.20
CA GLY A 170 -13.42 13.28 16.38
C GLY A 170 -14.49 12.23 16.08
N ARG A 171 -14.76 11.96 14.79
CA ARG A 171 -15.64 10.85 14.40
C ARG A 171 -14.93 9.52 14.27
N HIS A 172 -13.59 9.52 14.08
CA HIS A 172 -12.82 8.29 13.97
C HIS A 172 -12.49 7.73 15.35
N GLU A 173 -12.69 6.43 15.49
CA GLU A 173 -12.51 5.69 16.75
C GLU A 173 -11.33 4.72 16.67
N ALA A 174 -10.77 4.55 15.47
CA ALA A 174 -9.58 3.75 15.21
C ALA A 174 -8.93 4.16 13.88
N ALA A 175 -7.67 3.77 13.68
CA ALA A 175 -6.97 3.99 12.43
C ALA A 175 -6.15 2.78 11.99
N VAL A 176 -6.02 2.58 10.67
CA VAL A 176 -5.16 1.54 10.07
C VAL A 176 -4.27 2.20 9.00
N ILE A 177 -2.99 2.26 9.28
CA ILE A 177 -2.00 2.98 8.46
C ILE A 177 -1.06 1.98 7.80
N GLU A 178 -1.06 1.95 6.48
CA GLU A 178 -0.07 1.21 5.69
C GLU A 178 1.24 1.98 5.65
N MET A 179 2.37 1.29 5.88
CA MET A 179 3.70 1.85 5.83
C MET A 179 4.53 1.12 4.77
N GLY A 180 4.77 1.80 3.64
CA GLY A 180 5.63 1.36 2.56
C GLY A 180 6.98 2.04 2.66
N VAL A 181 8.05 1.26 2.71
CA VAL A 181 9.43 1.71 2.89
C VAL A 181 10.35 1.01 1.91
N ASP A 182 11.38 1.69 1.49
CA ASP A 182 12.43 1.22 0.58
C ASP A 182 13.85 1.44 1.13
N ASN A 183 14.00 2.13 2.28
CA ASN A 183 15.28 2.39 2.93
C ASN A 183 15.18 2.26 4.46
N LEU A 184 16.34 2.02 5.09
CA LEU A 184 16.51 2.09 6.54
C LEU A 184 16.16 3.48 7.08
N GLY A 185 15.61 3.56 8.29
CA GLY A 185 15.18 4.78 8.97
C GLY A 185 13.82 5.33 8.52
N GLN A 186 13.29 4.84 7.41
CA GLN A 186 11.97 5.32 6.92
C GLN A 186 10.82 4.80 7.80
N THR A 187 10.88 3.54 8.23
CA THR A 187 9.85 2.99 9.11
C THR A 187 9.85 3.73 10.45
N THR A 188 11.04 4.00 11.01
CA THR A 188 11.19 4.83 12.21
C THR A 188 10.48 6.16 12.03
N ARG A 189 10.76 6.86 10.93
CA ARG A 189 10.14 8.17 10.68
C ARG A 189 8.62 8.11 10.56
N LEU A 190 8.09 7.09 9.87
CA LEU A 190 6.64 6.91 9.75
C LEU A 190 5.98 6.57 11.08
N CYS A 191 6.66 5.78 11.94
CA CYS A 191 6.18 5.45 13.27
C CYS A 191 6.19 6.65 14.22
N GLU A 192 7.24 7.50 14.19
CA GLU A 192 7.28 8.76 14.94
C GLU A 192 6.08 9.66 14.63
N ILE A 193 5.67 9.70 13.34
CA ILE A 193 4.53 10.49 12.89
C ILE A 193 3.21 9.83 13.31
N ALA A 194 3.06 8.53 13.09
CA ALA A 194 1.80 7.82 13.28
C ALA A 194 1.53 7.40 14.72
N ARG A 195 2.58 7.14 15.51
CA ARG A 195 2.52 6.64 16.89
C ARG A 195 1.59 5.43 17.00
N PRO A 196 1.96 4.28 16.35
CA PRO A 196 1.12 3.09 16.39
C PRO A 196 1.11 2.45 17.78
N THR A 197 -0.03 1.87 18.15
CA THR A 197 -0.19 1.03 19.34
C THR A 197 -0.15 -0.45 18.99
N ILE A 198 -0.40 -0.80 17.72
CA ILE A 198 -0.33 -2.15 17.20
C ILE A 198 0.49 -2.12 15.91
N GLY A 199 1.50 -2.97 15.81
CA GLY A 199 2.35 -3.12 14.63
C GLY A 199 2.15 -4.49 14.00
N VAL A 200 1.90 -4.53 12.68
CA VAL A 200 1.77 -5.75 11.89
C VAL A 200 2.90 -5.83 10.88
N ILE A 201 3.69 -6.90 10.94
CA ILE A 201 4.65 -7.25 9.88
C ILE A 201 4.11 -8.50 9.17
N THR A 202 3.70 -8.34 7.91
CA THR A 202 3.05 -9.41 7.16
C THR A 202 4.02 -10.54 6.81
N ASN A 203 5.19 -10.19 6.29
CA ASN A 203 6.30 -11.08 5.96
C ASN A 203 7.56 -10.28 5.59
N ILE A 204 8.70 -10.96 5.58
CA ILE A 204 9.97 -10.49 5.03
C ILE A 204 10.24 -11.24 3.73
N GLY A 205 10.55 -10.52 2.66
CA GLY A 205 10.79 -11.10 1.35
C GLY A 205 11.66 -10.20 0.46
N PRO A 206 12.02 -10.66 -0.74
CA PRO A 206 12.87 -9.94 -1.66
C PRO A 206 12.09 -8.80 -2.35
N ASP A 207 11.95 -7.68 -1.65
CA ASP A 207 11.40 -6.42 -2.14
C ASP A 207 12.43 -5.31 -1.98
N HIS A 208 12.51 -4.41 -2.94
CA HIS A 208 13.39 -3.24 -2.90
C HIS A 208 14.86 -3.58 -2.58
N LEU A 209 15.35 -4.78 -3.01
CA LEU A 209 16.70 -5.26 -2.70
C LEU A 209 17.81 -4.34 -3.24
N GLU A 210 17.52 -3.59 -4.27
CA GLU A 210 18.42 -2.55 -4.79
C GLU A 210 18.76 -1.51 -3.73
N PHE A 211 17.81 -1.18 -2.85
CA PHE A 211 17.96 -0.18 -1.80
C PHE A 211 18.32 -0.79 -0.44
N PHE A 212 17.74 -1.92 -0.09
CA PHE A 212 18.03 -2.62 1.17
C PHE A 212 19.36 -3.39 1.15
N GLY A 213 19.90 -3.69 -0.04
CA GLY A 213 21.13 -4.43 -0.23
C GLY A 213 21.01 -5.93 0.01
N SER A 214 20.21 -6.39 0.97
CA SER A 214 20.00 -7.80 1.32
C SER A 214 18.63 -8.07 1.94
N MET A 215 18.34 -9.36 2.18
CA MET A 215 17.13 -9.78 2.91
C MET A 215 17.18 -9.33 4.38
N GLU A 216 18.37 -9.33 4.99
CA GLU A 216 18.61 -8.83 6.34
C GLU A 216 18.33 -7.33 6.43
N GLY A 217 18.75 -6.55 5.42
CA GLY A 217 18.44 -5.13 5.32
C GLY A 217 16.93 -4.87 5.21
N SER A 218 16.22 -5.68 4.40
CA SER A 218 14.75 -5.65 4.32
C SER A 218 14.09 -5.98 5.67
N ALA A 219 14.60 -6.99 6.37
CA ALA A 219 14.12 -7.37 7.71
C ALA A 219 14.37 -6.26 8.73
N GLN A 220 15.57 -5.69 8.75
CA GLN A 220 15.97 -4.61 9.65
C GLN A 220 15.09 -3.38 9.47
N ALA A 221 14.88 -2.93 8.23
CA ALA A 221 14.07 -1.76 7.92
C ALA A 221 12.61 -1.91 8.40
N LYS A 222 12.04 -3.12 8.24
CA LYS A 222 10.66 -3.38 8.69
C LYS A 222 10.57 -3.59 10.19
N ALA A 223 11.63 -4.16 10.81
CA ALA A 223 11.69 -4.36 12.25
C ALA A 223 11.80 -3.06 13.07
N GLU A 224 12.19 -1.92 12.44
CA GLU A 224 12.13 -0.60 13.06
C GLU A 224 10.71 -0.27 13.62
N LEU A 225 9.66 -0.84 13.03
CA LEU A 225 8.30 -0.71 13.58
C LEU A 225 8.21 -1.21 15.02
N LEU A 226 8.92 -2.29 15.35
CA LEU A 226 8.86 -2.95 16.65
C LEU A 226 9.52 -2.10 17.74
N ASP A 227 10.57 -1.35 17.38
CA ASP A 227 11.30 -0.47 18.31
C ASP A 227 10.45 0.74 18.76
N LEU A 228 9.46 1.11 17.95
CA LEU A 228 8.62 2.29 18.14
C LEU A 228 7.22 1.97 18.71
N LEU A 229 6.94 0.69 18.95
CA LEU A 229 5.72 0.32 19.67
C LEU A 229 5.88 0.63 21.16
N PRO A 230 4.84 1.17 21.82
CA PRO A 230 4.90 1.39 23.26
C PRO A 230 4.94 0.05 24.03
N PRO A 231 5.45 0.02 25.26
CA PRO A 231 5.55 -1.21 26.08
C PRO A 231 4.21 -1.95 26.27
N ASP A 232 3.11 -1.21 26.32
CA ASP A 232 1.73 -1.72 26.40
C ASP A 232 1.11 -2.01 25.02
N GLY A 233 1.87 -1.78 23.94
CA GLY A 233 1.48 -2.08 22.59
C GLY A 233 1.50 -3.58 22.25
N THR A 234 1.28 -3.90 20.96
CA THR A 234 1.31 -5.29 20.50
C THR A 234 1.94 -5.39 19.11
N ALA A 235 2.91 -6.28 18.97
CA ALA A 235 3.48 -6.71 17.70
C ALA A 235 2.73 -7.94 17.17
N ILE A 236 2.29 -7.90 15.91
CA ILE A 236 1.60 -9.01 15.24
C ILE A 236 2.51 -9.53 14.14
N LEU A 237 3.02 -10.76 14.32
CA LEU A 237 4.10 -11.34 13.53
C LEU A 237 3.68 -12.66 12.89
N ASN A 238 4.18 -12.94 11.69
CA ASN A 238 3.93 -14.18 10.96
C ASN A 238 4.84 -15.30 11.45
N ALA A 239 4.27 -16.32 12.12
CA ALA A 239 5.01 -17.47 12.64
C ALA A 239 5.54 -18.44 11.55
N ASP A 240 5.08 -18.27 10.32
CA ASP A 240 5.56 -19.06 9.17
C ASP A 240 6.71 -18.34 8.44
N ASP A 241 7.08 -17.13 8.85
CA ASP A 241 8.16 -16.35 8.25
C ASP A 241 9.52 -16.79 8.78
N PRO A 242 10.53 -17.00 7.93
CA PRO A 242 11.89 -17.35 8.38
C PRO A 242 12.52 -16.34 9.35
N TYR A 243 12.10 -15.09 9.31
CA TYR A 243 12.58 -14.03 10.21
C TYR A 243 11.74 -13.88 11.49
N PHE A 244 10.80 -14.79 11.77
CA PHE A 244 9.92 -14.69 12.93
C PHE A 244 10.68 -14.53 14.24
N ASP A 245 11.67 -15.41 14.50
CA ASP A 245 12.45 -15.38 15.76
C ASP A 245 13.24 -14.07 15.90
N TYR A 246 13.84 -13.58 14.81
CA TYR A 246 14.53 -12.28 14.78
C TYR A 246 13.58 -11.11 15.11
N LEU A 247 12.40 -11.10 14.51
CA LEU A 247 11.40 -10.05 14.74
C LEU A 247 10.82 -10.13 16.15
N ALA A 248 10.51 -11.34 16.64
CA ALA A 248 9.97 -11.55 17.98
C ALA A 248 10.95 -11.14 19.07
N ALA A 249 12.25 -11.45 18.90
CA ALA A 249 13.30 -11.06 19.85
C ALA A 249 13.51 -9.54 19.92
N ARG A 250 13.18 -8.80 18.85
CA ARG A 250 13.34 -7.34 18.79
C ARG A 250 12.17 -6.57 19.42
N ALA A 251 10.99 -7.18 19.49
CA ALA A 251 9.81 -6.54 20.05
C ALA A 251 9.93 -6.31 21.56
N GLN A 252 9.76 -5.05 22.02
CA GLN A 252 9.78 -4.66 23.43
C GLN A 252 8.37 -4.67 24.05
N CYS A 253 7.39 -5.19 23.34
CA CYS A 253 5.99 -5.26 23.73
C CYS A 253 5.44 -6.67 23.54
N ARG A 254 4.18 -6.90 23.84
CA ARG A 254 3.53 -8.18 23.62
C ARG A 254 3.61 -8.60 22.16
N VAL A 255 3.99 -9.86 21.89
CA VAL A 255 3.94 -10.49 20.58
C VAL A 255 2.71 -11.39 20.50
N VAL A 256 1.96 -11.26 19.38
CA VAL A 256 0.88 -12.18 18.98
C VAL A 256 1.21 -12.70 17.59
N SER A 257 1.34 -14.01 17.47
CA SER A 257 1.74 -14.68 16.25
C SER A 257 0.52 -15.16 15.44
N PHE A 258 0.67 -15.18 14.10
CA PHE A 258 -0.33 -15.72 13.20
C PHE A 258 0.34 -16.61 12.13
N GLY A 259 -0.40 -17.59 11.59
CA GLY A 259 0.13 -18.45 10.54
C GLY A 259 -0.58 -19.80 10.47
N TYR A 260 0.03 -20.72 9.73
CA TYR A 260 -0.35 -22.14 9.68
C TYR A 260 0.39 -22.97 10.71
N SER A 261 1.55 -22.50 11.15
CA SER A 261 2.39 -23.16 12.14
C SER A 261 1.59 -23.57 13.39
N PRO A 262 1.79 -24.79 13.92
CA PRO A 262 1.21 -25.19 15.21
C PRO A 262 1.55 -24.27 16.38
N LYS A 263 2.63 -23.51 16.27
CA LYS A 263 3.10 -22.56 17.29
C LYS A 263 2.42 -21.19 17.21
N ALA A 264 1.68 -20.90 16.10
CA ALA A 264 1.00 -19.62 15.96
C ALA A 264 -0.20 -19.49 16.90
N ASP A 265 -0.38 -18.32 17.50
CA ASP A 265 -1.53 -18.00 18.37
C ASP A 265 -2.84 -17.95 17.57
N VAL A 266 -2.82 -17.38 16.38
CA VAL A 266 -3.96 -17.26 15.47
C VAL A 266 -3.69 -18.10 14.23
N ARG A 267 -4.48 -19.15 14.01
CA ARG A 267 -4.17 -20.19 13.02
C ARG A 267 -5.31 -20.44 12.04
N ALA A 268 -4.93 -20.80 10.80
CA ALA A 268 -5.85 -21.39 9.83
C ALA A 268 -5.67 -22.92 9.80
N LEU A 269 -6.81 -23.60 9.75
CA LEU A 269 -6.91 -25.04 9.56
C LEU A 269 -7.88 -25.33 8.42
N HIS A 270 -7.66 -26.44 7.69
CA HIS A 270 -8.61 -26.94 6.69
C HIS A 270 -8.98 -25.89 5.62
N GLU A 271 -7.96 -25.24 5.04
CA GLU A 271 -8.16 -24.33 3.91
C GLU A 271 -8.70 -25.08 2.70
N LYS A 272 -9.72 -24.52 2.06
CA LYS A 272 -10.27 -25.03 0.81
C LYS A 272 -10.88 -23.92 -0.05
N SER A 273 -10.93 -24.12 -1.36
CA SER A 273 -11.71 -23.26 -2.25
C SER A 273 -13.19 -23.32 -1.85
N ASP A 274 -13.91 -22.21 -1.94
CA ASP A 274 -15.35 -22.15 -1.68
C ASP A 274 -16.20 -22.53 -2.92
N GLY A 275 -15.57 -23.05 -3.96
CA GLY A 275 -16.22 -23.38 -5.25
C GLY A 275 -16.53 -22.16 -6.12
N ARG A 276 -16.16 -20.96 -5.67
CA ARG A 276 -16.28 -19.66 -6.36
C ARG A 276 -14.93 -18.96 -6.34
N ASP A 277 -14.90 -17.66 -6.31
CA ASP A 277 -13.65 -16.87 -6.27
C ASP A 277 -13.15 -16.60 -4.84
N GLY A 278 -13.42 -17.49 -3.91
CA GLY A 278 -13.11 -17.35 -2.50
C GLY A 278 -12.40 -18.53 -1.88
N THR A 279 -11.99 -18.34 -0.63
CA THR A 279 -11.37 -19.35 0.23
C THR A 279 -12.13 -19.46 1.53
N MET A 280 -12.36 -20.70 1.99
CA MET A 280 -12.87 -21.02 3.31
C MET A 280 -11.80 -21.68 4.15
N PHE A 281 -11.73 -21.34 5.42
CA PHE A 281 -10.85 -21.98 6.39
C PHE A 281 -11.46 -21.96 7.81
N ARG A 282 -10.92 -22.80 8.69
CA ARG A 282 -11.27 -22.78 10.12
C ARG A 282 -10.26 -21.89 10.84
N LEU A 283 -10.73 -20.83 11.45
CA LEU A 283 -9.96 -19.91 12.27
C LEU A 283 -9.92 -20.42 13.72
N LEU A 284 -8.73 -20.67 14.23
CA LEU A 284 -8.47 -20.98 15.64
C LEU A 284 -7.88 -19.74 16.31
N LEU A 285 -8.48 -19.30 17.41
CA LEU A 285 -8.07 -18.14 18.19
C LEU A 285 -7.48 -18.58 19.54
N PRO A 286 -6.59 -17.80 20.17
CA PRO A 286 -5.97 -18.12 21.44
C PRO A 286 -6.99 -18.44 22.53
N GLY A 287 -6.75 -19.52 23.29
CA GLY A 287 -7.64 -19.93 24.38
C GLY A 287 -9.05 -20.41 23.96
N LYS A 288 -9.30 -20.62 22.66
CA LYS A 288 -10.56 -21.14 22.16
C LYS A 288 -10.43 -22.58 21.69
N VAL A 289 -11.31 -23.45 22.14
CA VAL A 289 -11.41 -24.85 21.66
C VAL A 289 -12.23 -24.94 20.36
N ARG A 290 -13.22 -24.07 20.19
CA ARG A 290 -14.08 -24.06 19.00
C ARG A 290 -13.50 -23.17 17.91
N HIS A 291 -13.47 -23.70 16.68
CA HIS A 291 -13.05 -22.94 15.50
C HIS A 291 -14.19 -22.07 14.97
N THR A 292 -13.85 -20.95 14.40
CA THR A 292 -14.77 -20.10 13.63
C THR A 292 -14.56 -20.37 12.14
N ILE A 293 -15.63 -20.65 11.39
CA ILE A 293 -15.54 -20.76 9.93
C ILE A 293 -15.44 -19.36 9.34
N VAL A 294 -14.39 -19.13 8.57
CA VAL A 294 -14.15 -17.88 7.85
C VAL A 294 -14.24 -18.13 6.35
N ARG A 295 -14.86 -17.20 5.64
CA ARG A 295 -14.90 -17.14 4.20
C ARG A 295 -14.38 -15.78 3.74
N ILE A 296 -13.35 -15.78 2.90
CA ILE A 296 -12.83 -14.57 2.23
C ILE A 296 -13.12 -14.66 0.72
N LYS A 297 -13.36 -13.50 0.09
CA LYS A 297 -13.72 -13.41 -1.33
C LYS A 297 -12.47 -13.22 -2.23
N VAL A 298 -11.44 -13.92 -1.89
CA VAL A 298 -10.17 -13.99 -2.62
C VAL A 298 -9.60 -15.39 -2.45
N GLN A 299 -8.85 -15.84 -3.45
CA GLN A 299 -8.18 -17.15 -3.43
C GLN A 299 -6.71 -17.01 -3.04
N GLY A 300 -6.11 -18.15 -2.68
CA GLY A 300 -4.69 -18.32 -2.39
C GLY A 300 -4.37 -18.23 -0.90
N SER A 301 -3.48 -19.12 -0.47
CA SER A 301 -3.02 -19.26 0.94
C SER A 301 -2.39 -17.97 1.48
N HIS A 302 -1.69 -17.20 0.64
CA HIS A 302 -1.17 -15.89 1.00
C HIS A 302 -2.27 -14.91 1.44
N ASN A 303 -3.49 -15.00 0.89
CA ASN A 303 -4.62 -14.20 1.32
C ASN A 303 -5.24 -14.73 2.63
N VAL A 304 -5.15 -16.03 2.88
CA VAL A 304 -5.50 -16.59 4.20
C VAL A 304 -4.52 -16.08 5.25
N THR A 305 -3.20 -16.06 4.98
CA THR A 305 -2.20 -15.47 5.86
C THR A 305 -2.50 -13.98 6.17
N ASN A 306 -2.87 -13.19 5.16
CA ASN A 306 -3.30 -11.80 5.36
C ASN A 306 -4.55 -11.71 6.25
N ALA A 307 -5.50 -12.63 6.08
CA ALA A 307 -6.71 -12.70 6.91
C ALA A 307 -6.41 -13.09 8.36
N LEU A 308 -5.42 -13.97 8.60
CA LEU A 308 -4.94 -14.33 9.94
C LEU A 308 -4.32 -13.13 10.65
N ALA A 309 -3.51 -12.32 9.96
CA ALA A 309 -2.99 -11.07 10.50
C ALA A 309 -4.12 -10.12 10.94
N ALA A 310 -5.16 -9.97 10.11
CA ALA A 310 -6.33 -9.16 10.45
C ALA A 310 -7.14 -9.77 11.62
N ALA A 311 -7.23 -11.10 11.70
CA ALA A 311 -7.88 -11.78 12.81
C ALA A 311 -7.10 -11.60 14.12
N ALA A 312 -5.75 -11.60 14.06
CA ALA A 312 -4.89 -11.33 15.21
C ALA A 312 -5.12 -9.89 15.74
N VAL A 313 -5.18 -8.88 14.85
CA VAL A 313 -5.54 -7.51 15.23
C VAL A 313 -6.91 -7.47 15.91
N GLY A 314 -7.92 -8.11 15.29
CA GLY A 314 -9.27 -8.17 15.89
C GLY A 314 -9.27 -8.81 17.27
N THR A 315 -8.49 -9.89 17.47
CA THR A 315 -8.37 -10.59 18.75
C THR A 315 -7.74 -9.71 19.82
N VAL A 316 -6.65 -9.01 19.49
CA VAL A 316 -5.98 -8.05 20.40
C VAL A 316 -6.93 -6.94 20.84
N LEU A 317 -7.77 -6.47 19.94
CA LEU A 317 -8.78 -5.44 20.22
C LEU A 317 -10.08 -5.99 20.84
N GLY A 318 -10.12 -7.26 21.26
CA GLY A 318 -11.27 -7.88 21.93
C GLY A 318 -12.49 -8.12 21.03
N VAL A 319 -12.28 -8.22 19.71
CA VAL A 319 -13.35 -8.53 18.76
C VAL A 319 -13.59 -10.05 18.77
N SER A 320 -14.85 -10.47 18.86
CA SER A 320 -15.17 -11.91 18.87
C SER A 320 -14.90 -12.58 17.52
N GLY A 321 -14.62 -13.90 17.55
CA GLY A 321 -14.35 -14.67 16.33
C GLY A 321 -15.47 -14.57 15.27
N ALA A 322 -16.73 -14.53 15.69
CA ALA A 322 -17.87 -14.36 14.79
C ALA A 322 -17.85 -12.98 14.07
N VAL A 323 -17.52 -11.92 14.79
CA VAL A 323 -17.42 -10.56 14.22
C VAL A 323 -16.19 -10.43 13.33
N ILE A 324 -15.06 -11.07 13.70
CA ILE A 324 -13.87 -11.18 12.84
C ILE A 324 -14.24 -11.86 11.52
N ALA A 325 -14.90 -13.02 11.56
CA ALA A 325 -15.35 -13.75 10.37
C ALA A 325 -16.30 -12.91 9.51
N GLN A 326 -17.21 -12.16 10.12
CA GLN A 326 -18.11 -11.25 9.43
C GLN A 326 -17.32 -10.13 8.70
N GLY A 327 -16.36 -9.50 9.38
CA GLY A 327 -15.51 -8.47 8.79
C GLY A 327 -14.71 -9.00 7.59
N LEU A 328 -14.08 -10.16 7.74
CA LEU A 328 -13.34 -10.82 6.67
C LEU A 328 -14.23 -11.20 5.47
N SER A 329 -15.46 -11.65 5.70
CA SER A 329 -16.41 -11.96 4.62
C SER A 329 -16.91 -10.74 3.83
N ARG A 330 -16.88 -9.57 4.46
CA ARG A 330 -17.24 -8.26 3.85
C ARG A 330 -16.08 -7.60 3.12
N PHE A 331 -14.85 -8.04 3.39
CA PHE A 331 -13.67 -7.53 2.71
C PHE A 331 -13.84 -7.58 1.18
N ARG A 332 -13.31 -6.54 0.53
CA ARG A 332 -13.21 -6.44 -0.93
C ARG A 332 -11.75 -6.16 -1.30
N PRO A 333 -11.17 -6.92 -2.24
CA PRO A 333 -9.81 -6.69 -2.69
C PRO A 333 -9.68 -5.29 -3.31
N ALA A 334 -8.52 -4.67 -3.09
CA ALA A 334 -8.16 -3.46 -3.82
C ALA A 334 -7.97 -3.77 -5.32
N ALA A 335 -8.17 -2.78 -6.16
CA ALA A 335 -7.96 -2.93 -7.60
C ALA A 335 -6.53 -3.43 -7.90
N MET A 336 -6.40 -4.25 -8.93
CA MET A 336 -5.14 -4.82 -9.39
C MET A 336 -4.39 -5.70 -8.36
N ARG A 337 -5.09 -6.26 -7.37
CA ARG A 337 -4.52 -7.17 -6.36
C ARG A 337 -5.32 -8.46 -6.29
N SER A 338 -4.88 -9.44 -7.08
CA SER A 338 -5.58 -10.73 -7.29
C SER A 338 -7.08 -10.54 -7.59
N GLN A 339 -7.42 -9.44 -8.28
CA GLN A 339 -8.78 -9.10 -8.64
C GLN A 339 -9.23 -9.99 -9.80
N VAL A 340 -10.29 -10.74 -9.62
CA VAL A 340 -10.87 -11.56 -10.70
C VAL A 340 -11.88 -10.72 -11.49
N VAL A 341 -11.70 -10.69 -12.81
CA VAL A 341 -12.58 -10.01 -13.75
C VAL A 341 -13.00 -11.00 -14.83
N MET A 342 -14.29 -11.07 -15.12
CA MET A 342 -14.81 -11.87 -16.23
C MET A 342 -15.00 -10.98 -17.46
N SER A 343 -14.45 -11.40 -18.59
CA SER A 343 -14.59 -10.69 -19.88
C SER A 343 -14.69 -11.67 -21.03
N HIS A 344 -15.77 -11.59 -21.82
CA HIS A 344 -16.02 -12.44 -23.00
C HIS A 344 -15.82 -13.94 -22.72
N GLY A 345 -16.19 -14.41 -21.52
CA GLY A 345 -16.00 -15.78 -21.08
C GLY A 345 -14.58 -16.13 -20.63
N ILE A 346 -13.63 -15.18 -20.69
CA ILE A 346 -12.27 -15.30 -20.18
C ILE A 346 -12.25 -14.87 -18.72
N ARG A 347 -11.59 -15.63 -17.87
CA ARG A 347 -11.35 -15.29 -16.47
C ARG A 347 -10.00 -14.63 -16.32
N VAL A 348 -9.96 -13.35 -16.02
CA VAL A 348 -8.73 -12.55 -15.86
C VAL A 348 -8.42 -12.34 -14.39
N ILE A 349 -7.26 -12.82 -13.95
CA ILE A 349 -6.69 -12.53 -12.63
C ILE A 349 -5.79 -11.30 -12.79
N ASN A 350 -6.33 -10.13 -12.39
CA ASN A 350 -5.61 -8.87 -12.44
C ASN A 350 -4.79 -8.69 -11.16
N ASP A 351 -3.48 -8.85 -11.24
CA ASP A 351 -2.52 -8.68 -10.14
C ASP A 351 -1.35 -7.76 -10.53
N CYS A 352 -1.63 -6.77 -11.40
CA CYS A 352 -0.63 -5.91 -12.03
C CYS A 352 -0.28 -4.63 -11.24
N TYR A 353 -0.57 -4.58 -9.94
CA TYR A 353 -0.18 -3.44 -9.11
C TYR A 353 1.32 -3.39 -8.84
N ASN A 354 1.94 -4.49 -8.45
CA ASN A 354 3.38 -4.64 -8.22
C ASN A 354 3.79 -6.10 -8.29
N ALA A 355 5.09 -6.36 -8.45
CA ALA A 355 5.64 -7.71 -8.52
C ALA A 355 7.00 -7.81 -7.81
N ASN A 356 7.20 -8.96 -7.16
CA ASN A 356 8.48 -9.47 -6.71
C ASN A 356 8.47 -11.01 -6.80
N PRO A 357 9.59 -11.71 -6.66
CA PRO A 357 9.65 -13.16 -6.90
C PRO A 357 8.63 -13.97 -6.09
N ALA A 358 8.45 -13.67 -4.82
CA ALA A 358 7.50 -14.39 -3.95
C ALA A 358 6.04 -14.16 -4.41
N SER A 359 5.67 -12.90 -4.69
CA SER A 359 4.33 -12.58 -5.15
C SER A 359 4.03 -13.08 -6.57
N MET A 360 5.04 -13.18 -7.44
CA MET A 360 4.92 -13.81 -8.75
C MET A 360 4.61 -15.31 -8.62
N LYS A 361 5.41 -16.03 -7.82
CA LYS A 361 5.20 -17.47 -7.57
C LYS A 361 3.80 -17.73 -6.98
N ALA A 362 3.36 -16.93 -6.01
CA ALA A 362 2.02 -17.03 -5.42
C ALA A 362 0.90 -16.82 -6.47
N ALA A 363 1.05 -15.82 -7.36
CA ALA A 363 0.08 -15.56 -8.41
C ALA A 363 0.05 -16.67 -9.48
N VAL A 364 1.20 -17.23 -9.86
CA VAL A 364 1.29 -18.37 -10.78
C VAL A 364 0.63 -19.62 -10.17
N GLN A 365 0.84 -19.88 -8.89
CA GLN A 365 0.17 -20.97 -8.19
C GLN A 365 -1.36 -20.76 -8.15
N LEU A 366 -1.81 -19.53 -7.93
CA LEU A 366 -3.23 -19.18 -8.01
C LEU A 366 -3.78 -19.44 -9.43
N LEU A 367 -3.04 -19.07 -10.49
CA LEU A 367 -3.42 -19.33 -11.87
C LEU A 367 -3.57 -20.84 -12.13
N ALA A 368 -2.62 -21.66 -11.68
CA ALA A 368 -2.67 -23.11 -11.84
C ALA A 368 -3.91 -23.71 -11.16
N GLN A 369 -4.20 -23.30 -9.92
CA GLN A 369 -5.37 -23.75 -9.18
C GLN A 369 -6.69 -23.32 -9.84
N ALA A 370 -6.79 -22.04 -10.27
CA ALA A 370 -8.00 -21.50 -10.89
C ALA A 370 -8.26 -22.05 -12.28
N GLY A 371 -7.19 -22.51 -12.96
CA GLY A 371 -7.22 -23.03 -14.33
C GLY A 371 -7.30 -24.55 -14.44
N SER A 372 -7.58 -25.29 -13.35
CA SER A 372 -7.69 -26.75 -13.41
C SER A 372 -8.68 -27.19 -14.50
N GLY A 373 -8.19 -27.96 -15.47
CA GLY A 373 -8.95 -28.43 -16.64
C GLY A 373 -9.22 -27.37 -17.72
N ARG A 374 -8.52 -26.23 -17.68
CA ARG A 374 -8.65 -25.12 -18.65
C ARG A 374 -7.29 -24.69 -19.17
N THR A 375 -7.26 -23.96 -20.29
CA THR A 375 -6.04 -23.29 -20.73
C THR A 375 -5.69 -22.15 -19.79
N THR A 376 -4.43 -22.14 -19.33
CA THR A 376 -3.89 -21.11 -18.44
C THR A 376 -2.85 -20.27 -19.19
N ILE A 377 -2.98 -18.95 -19.11
CA ILE A 377 -2.06 -18.00 -19.75
C ILE A 377 -1.47 -17.09 -18.70
N ALA A 378 -0.15 -17.15 -18.51
CA ALA A 378 0.57 -16.25 -17.65
C ALA A 378 1.16 -15.09 -18.47
N VAL A 379 0.70 -13.86 -18.24
CA VAL A 379 1.24 -12.64 -18.84
C VAL A 379 2.03 -11.92 -17.73
N LEU A 380 3.34 -12.13 -17.76
CA LEU A 380 4.24 -11.68 -16.70
C LEU A 380 5.23 -10.65 -17.23
N GLY A 381 5.33 -9.51 -16.56
CA GLY A 381 6.33 -8.48 -16.88
C GLY A 381 7.42 -8.39 -15.82
N ASP A 382 8.31 -7.41 -15.99
CA ASP A 382 9.47 -7.25 -15.15
C ASP A 382 9.13 -7.03 -13.67
N MET A 383 9.97 -7.59 -12.82
CA MET A 383 10.08 -7.29 -11.39
C MET A 383 11.21 -6.26 -11.24
N LEU A 384 10.86 -5.02 -10.93
CA LEU A 384 11.81 -3.90 -10.78
C LEU A 384 12.42 -3.87 -9.36
N GLU A 385 13.51 -3.12 -9.20
CA GLU A 385 14.18 -2.83 -7.92
C GLU A 385 14.76 -4.08 -7.22
N LEU A 386 15.14 -5.10 -8.00
CA LEU A 386 15.75 -6.34 -7.48
C LEU A 386 17.28 -6.31 -7.44
N GLY A 387 17.90 -5.23 -7.94
CA GLY A 387 19.36 -5.09 -8.01
C GLY A 387 20.03 -6.11 -8.94
N SER A 388 21.28 -6.46 -8.65
CA SER A 388 22.12 -7.33 -9.50
C SER A 388 21.58 -8.76 -9.68
N GLY A 389 20.71 -9.23 -8.78
CA GLY A 389 20.09 -10.56 -8.84
C GLY A 389 18.86 -10.65 -9.75
N ALA A 390 18.43 -9.55 -10.36
CA ALA A 390 17.15 -9.45 -11.07
C ALA A 390 16.98 -10.54 -12.14
N MET A 391 17.97 -10.73 -13.03
CA MET A 391 17.86 -11.72 -14.11
C MET A 391 17.65 -13.15 -13.57
N ARG A 392 18.47 -13.56 -12.58
CA ARG A 392 18.35 -14.88 -11.94
C ARG A 392 16.97 -15.08 -11.30
N MET A 393 16.45 -14.05 -10.61
CA MET A 393 15.14 -14.13 -9.99
C MET A 393 14.00 -14.24 -11.02
N HIS A 394 14.14 -13.63 -12.20
CA HIS A 394 13.21 -13.83 -13.32
C HIS A 394 13.29 -15.26 -13.86
N GLU A 395 14.48 -15.81 -14.02
CA GLU A 395 14.67 -17.22 -14.43
C GLU A 395 14.02 -18.19 -13.44
N GLU A 396 14.19 -17.99 -12.14
CA GLU A 396 13.54 -18.80 -11.11
C GLU A 396 12.00 -18.75 -11.20
N VAL A 397 11.43 -17.58 -11.47
CA VAL A 397 9.97 -17.43 -11.68
C VAL A 397 9.54 -18.13 -12.96
N GLY A 398 10.31 -18.00 -14.06
CA GLY A 398 10.04 -18.69 -15.31
C GLY A 398 10.05 -20.21 -15.16
N ALA A 399 11.06 -20.75 -14.47
CA ALA A 399 11.12 -22.17 -14.14
C ALA A 399 9.90 -22.63 -13.31
N PHE A 400 9.47 -21.81 -12.35
CA PHE A 400 8.28 -22.08 -11.56
C PHE A 400 6.99 -22.11 -12.41
N VAL A 401 6.86 -21.24 -13.42
CA VAL A 401 5.73 -21.27 -14.37
C VAL A 401 5.63 -22.63 -15.07
N ALA A 402 6.75 -23.16 -15.57
CA ALA A 402 6.80 -24.47 -16.19
C ALA A 402 6.45 -25.60 -15.21
N GLN A 403 7.01 -25.58 -13.99
CA GLN A 403 6.75 -26.57 -12.93
C GLN A 403 5.26 -26.62 -12.53
N GLN A 404 4.56 -25.48 -12.59
CA GLN A 404 3.12 -25.41 -12.29
C GLN A 404 2.23 -25.86 -13.46
N GLY A 405 2.81 -26.28 -14.59
CA GLY A 405 2.06 -26.77 -15.75
C GLY A 405 1.22 -25.70 -16.45
N ILE A 406 1.64 -24.43 -16.39
CA ILE A 406 0.94 -23.33 -17.08
C ILE A 406 0.99 -23.57 -18.61
N SER A 407 -0.15 -23.40 -19.27
CA SER A 407 -0.29 -23.75 -20.69
C SER A 407 0.50 -22.80 -21.60
N ARG A 408 0.56 -21.51 -21.31
CA ARG A 408 1.28 -20.50 -22.11
C ARG A 408 1.90 -19.43 -21.23
N LEU A 409 3.08 -18.95 -21.61
CA LEU A 409 3.77 -17.83 -20.99
C LEU A 409 3.98 -16.70 -22.00
N ILE A 410 3.52 -15.50 -21.67
CA ILE A 410 3.91 -14.26 -22.33
C ILE A 410 4.81 -13.51 -21.34
N ALA A 411 6.10 -13.47 -21.65
CA ALA A 411 7.13 -12.75 -20.89
C ALA A 411 7.33 -11.36 -21.50
N CYS A 412 7.20 -10.31 -20.71
CA CYS A 412 7.11 -8.94 -21.18
C CYS A 412 8.15 -8.05 -20.52
N GLY A 413 8.87 -7.27 -21.31
CA GLY A 413 9.83 -6.28 -20.84
C GLY A 413 11.29 -6.69 -21.02
N PRO A 414 12.25 -5.79 -20.70
CA PRO A 414 13.69 -6.02 -20.83
C PRO A 414 14.22 -7.26 -20.08
N LEU A 415 13.64 -7.59 -18.93
CA LEU A 415 13.98 -8.78 -18.13
C LEU A 415 13.09 -9.98 -18.45
N GLY A 416 12.11 -9.83 -19.34
CA GLY A 416 11.21 -10.89 -19.79
C GLY A 416 11.95 -12.10 -20.35
N ARG A 417 13.14 -11.89 -20.96
CA ARG A 417 14.02 -12.96 -21.41
C ARG A 417 14.36 -13.94 -20.27
N GLY A 418 14.63 -13.44 -19.05
CA GLY A 418 14.89 -14.31 -17.89
C GLY A 418 13.71 -15.23 -17.59
N LEU A 419 12.47 -14.71 -17.62
CA LEU A 419 11.25 -15.52 -17.45
C LEU A 419 11.16 -16.61 -18.53
N ALA A 420 11.38 -16.23 -19.79
CA ALA A 420 11.31 -17.15 -20.92
C ALA A 420 12.37 -18.25 -20.87
N ASP A 421 13.62 -17.88 -20.63
CA ASP A 421 14.75 -18.80 -20.53
C ASP A 421 14.60 -19.77 -19.35
N GLY A 422 14.12 -19.27 -18.20
CA GLY A 422 13.81 -20.10 -17.05
C GLY A 422 12.73 -21.14 -17.34
N ALA A 423 11.65 -20.74 -18.01
CA ALA A 423 10.54 -21.62 -18.37
C ALA A 423 10.99 -22.71 -19.39
N ARG A 424 11.74 -22.31 -20.41
CA ARG A 424 12.28 -23.26 -21.43
C ARG A 424 13.26 -24.27 -20.80
N ARG A 425 14.19 -23.80 -19.96
CA ARG A 425 15.13 -24.68 -19.24
C ARG A 425 14.43 -25.65 -18.29
N ALA A 426 13.28 -25.26 -17.73
CA ALA A 426 12.47 -26.15 -16.91
C ALA A 426 11.51 -27.06 -17.69
N GLY A 427 11.65 -27.12 -19.03
CA GLY A 427 10.95 -28.08 -19.92
C GLY A 427 9.64 -27.54 -20.52
N MET A 428 9.35 -26.25 -20.43
CA MET A 428 8.21 -25.67 -21.15
C MET A 428 8.52 -25.61 -22.65
N ASP A 429 7.59 -26.13 -23.49
CA ASP A 429 7.70 -26.09 -24.94
C ASP A 429 7.96 -24.64 -25.42
N PRO A 430 9.04 -24.38 -26.18
CA PRO A 430 9.35 -23.08 -26.73
C PRO A 430 8.20 -22.44 -27.51
N ALA A 431 7.37 -23.21 -28.20
CA ALA A 431 6.20 -22.72 -28.93
C ALA A 431 5.10 -22.14 -27.99
N ARG A 432 5.16 -22.43 -26.70
CA ARG A 432 4.24 -21.92 -25.67
C ARG A 432 4.79 -20.72 -24.90
N VAL A 433 6.01 -20.27 -25.23
CA VAL A 433 6.71 -19.17 -24.57
C VAL A 433 6.92 -18.04 -25.56
N GLN A 434 6.30 -16.90 -25.33
CA GLN A 434 6.45 -15.71 -26.17
C GLN A 434 7.13 -14.59 -25.39
N GLU A 435 8.15 -13.97 -25.97
CA GLU A 435 8.83 -12.79 -25.45
C GLU A 435 8.33 -11.54 -26.16
N LEU A 436 7.95 -10.50 -25.40
CA LEU A 436 7.41 -9.26 -25.93
C LEU A 436 8.05 -8.05 -25.28
N PRO A 437 8.25 -6.94 -26.01
CA PRO A 437 9.01 -5.79 -25.51
C PRO A 437 8.29 -5.02 -24.41
N ASP A 438 6.96 -4.95 -24.46
CA ASP A 438 6.18 -4.06 -23.58
C ASP A 438 4.73 -4.53 -23.40
N ALA A 439 4.00 -3.81 -22.54
CA ALA A 439 2.60 -4.09 -22.22
C ALA A 439 1.66 -3.93 -23.43
N VAL A 440 2.01 -3.09 -24.41
CA VAL A 440 1.19 -2.87 -25.62
C VAL A 440 1.24 -4.09 -26.51
N ALA A 441 2.44 -4.61 -26.75
CA ALA A 441 2.66 -5.83 -27.50
C ALA A 441 2.00 -7.04 -26.79
N ALA A 442 2.14 -7.13 -25.45
CA ALA A 442 1.50 -8.17 -24.66
C ALA A 442 -0.03 -8.09 -24.73
N ALA A 443 -0.61 -6.89 -24.71
CA ALA A 443 -2.05 -6.68 -24.84
C ALA A 443 -2.58 -7.12 -26.21
N ALA A 444 -1.84 -6.82 -27.29
CA ALA A 444 -2.20 -7.28 -28.65
C ALA A 444 -2.15 -8.81 -28.76
N ALA A 445 -1.07 -9.42 -28.27
CA ALA A 445 -0.88 -10.87 -28.33
C ALA A 445 -1.95 -11.63 -27.55
N VAL A 446 -2.21 -11.24 -26.29
CA VAL A 446 -3.19 -11.95 -25.45
C VAL A 446 -4.61 -11.81 -25.99
N LYS A 447 -4.95 -10.66 -26.60
CA LYS A 447 -6.27 -10.44 -27.20
C LYS A 447 -6.57 -11.37 -28.36
N THR A 448 -5.55 -11.73 -29.17
CA THR A 448 -5.70 -12.66 -30.28
C THR A 448 -5.63 -14.11 -29.85
N MET A 449 -4.97 -14.41 -28.73
CA MET A 449 -4.68 -15.75 -28.24
C MET A 449 -5.76 -16.29 -27.29
N ALA A 450 -6.25 -15.45 -26.38
CA ALA A 450 -7.17 -15.88 -25.33
C ALA A 450 -8.60 -16.08 -25.88
N VAL A 451 -9.19 -17.20 -25.54
CA VAL A 451 -10.57 -17.56 -25.95
C VAL A 451 -11.46 -17.79 -24.73
N SER A 452 -12.76 -17.85 -24.96
CA SER A 452 -13.75 -18.16 -23.90
C SER A 452 -13.40 -19.50 -23.22
N GLY A 453 -13.40 -19.50 -21.90
CA GLY A 453 -12.99 -20.64 -21.07
C GLY A 453 -11.57 -20.53 -20.50
N ASP A 454 -10.71 -19.72 -21.08
CA ASP A 454 -9.33 -19.54 -20.59
C ASP A 454 -9.26 -18.78 -19.28
N VAL A 455 -8.16 -19.04 -18.54
CA VAL A 455 -7.79 -18.26 -17.34
C VAL A 455 -6.49 -17.54 -17.61
N VAL A 456 -6.50 -16.21 -17.48
CA VAL A 456 -5.36 -15.34 -17.77
C VAL A 456 -4.91 -14.65 -16.48
N LEU A 457 -3.63 -14.77 -16.13
CA LEU A 457 -2.99 -13.97 -15.08
C LEU A 457 -2.23 -12.82 -15.72
N VAL A 458 -2.40 -11.60 -15.19
CA VAL A 458 -1.59 -10.43 -15.58
C VAL A 458 -0.88 -9.88 -14.35
N LYS A 459 0.49 -9.89 -14.36
CA LYS A 459 1.28 -9.42 -13.22
C LYS A 459 2.63 -8.84 -13.62
N ALA A 460 2.97 -7.68 -13.07
CA ALA A 460 4.28 -7.04 -13.17
C ALA A 460 4.46 -5.95 -12.12
N SER A 461 5.65 -5.37 -12.03
CA SER A 461 5.89 -4.15 -11.28
C SER A 461 5.09 -2.97 -11.84
N ARG A 462 4.75 -1.99 -10.99
CA ARG A 462 3.89 -0.86 -11.33
C ARG A 462 4.35 -0.06 -12.55
N GLY A 463 5.68 0.08 -12.70
CA GLY A 463 6.29 0.79 -13.83
C GLY A 463 5.97 0.20 -15.20
N MET A 464 5.66 -1.10 -15.28
CA MET A 464 5.32 -1.81 -16.52
C MET A 464 3.93 -1.48 -17.07
N LYS A 465 3.05 -0.90 -16.28
CA LYS A 465 1.68 -0.49 -16.67
C LYS A 465 0.84 -1.60 -17.31
N MET A 466 0.97 -2.83 -16.78
CA MET A 466 0.33 -4.03 -17.35
C MET A 466 -1.20 -4.04 -17.22
N GLU A 467 -1.81 -3.08 -16.56
CA GLU A 467 -3.26 -2.87 -16.62
C GLU A 467 -3.79 -2.66 -18.05
N GLN A 468 -2.93 -2.26 -19.01
CA GLN A 468 -3.29 -2.16 -20.42
C GLN A 468 -3.67 -3.52 -21.02
N VAL A 469 -3.04 -4.61 -20.56
CA VAL A 469 -3.38 -5.98 -20.95
C VAL A 469 -4.79 -6.35 -20.49
N VAL A 470 -5.10 -6.02 -19.25
CA VAL A 470 -6.44 -6.24 -18.67
C VAL A 470 -7.50 -5.43 -19.40
N ASP A 471 -7.23 -4.14 -19.66
CA ASP A 471 -8.14 -3.25 -20.38
C ASP A 471 -8.40 -3.76 -21.82
N ALA A 472 -7.37 -4.27 -22.51
CA ALA A 472 -7.50 -4.83 -23.85
C ALA A 472 -8.40 -6.09 -23.89
N LEU A 473 -8.28 -6.96 -22.89
CA LEU A 473 -9.18 -8.11 -22.73
C LEU A 473 -10.61 -7.68 -22.44
N GLN A 474 -10.82 -6.57 -21.72
CA GLN A 474 -12.14 -6.03 -21.40
C GLN A 474 -12.77 -5.22 -22.55
N GLY A 475 -12.05 -4.95 -23.63
CA GLY A 475 -12.50 -4.09 -24.71
C GLY A 475 -12.58 -2.59 -24.34
N VAL A 476 -11.95 -2.18 -23.24
CA VAL A 476 -11.92 -0.79 -22.76
C VAL A 476 -10.94 0.02 -23.62
N LYS A 477 -11.44 0.98 -24.39
CA LYS A 477 -10.59 1.99 -25.04
C LYS A 477 -10.19 3.05 -24.02
N ARG A 478 -8.95 3.06 -23.55
CA ARG A 478 -8.44 4.22 -22.80
C ARG A 478 -8.26 5.39 -23.75
N VAL A 479 -9.02 6.46 -23.54
CA VAL A 479 -8.69 7.77 -24.12
C VAL A 479 -7.37 8.18 -23.47
N SER A 480 -6.31 8.28 -24.26
CA SER A 480 -5.02 8.80 -23.81
C SER A 480 -5.24 10.21 -23.27
N LYS A 481 -5.24 10.39 -21.97
CA LYS A 481 -5.05 11.74 -21.40
C LYS A 481 -3.63 12.12 -21.79
N LYS A 482 -3.50 12.94 -22.85
CA LYS A 482 -2.28 13.67 -23.11
C LYS A 482 -1.92 14.39 -21.81
N ALA A 483 -0.68 14.16 -21.35
CA ALA A 483 -0.09 14.94 -20.30
C ALA A 483 -0.10 16.41 -20.74
N SER A 484 -0.90 17.22 -20.10
CA SER A 484 -0.86 18.68 -20.13
C SER A 484 -0.46 19.18 -18.77
#